data_7ea576265bdba2d98dcf06693408c1ff
#
_entry.id   7ea576265bdba2d98dcf06693408c1ff
#
_cell.length_a   1.000
_cell.length_b   1.000
_cell.length_c   1.000
_cell.angle_alpha   90.00
_cell.angle_beta   90.00
_cell.angle_gamma   90.00
#
_symmetry.space_group_name_H-M   'P 1'
#
loop_
_entity.id
_entity.type
_entity.pdbx_description
1 polymer ?
#
loop_
_entity_poly.entity_id
_entity_poly.type
_entity_poly.pdbx_seq_one_letter_code
_entity_poly.pdbx_strand_id
1 'polypeptide(L)'
;MAGRESNGAWPLHQYSVVDGGDIVGIMQRNGEMVRIPAWTVIGDHLILGAHPADTMPPNVDAIANVDSFRFYDVPDRVLYLHFAYRDANVIPDATDLRLAASFLNDLRAAGKTVFIHCRLGLNRSALLTGLVLIDEGYRAKDAIEIMRNLRSPYVLENKTFERYLLSDTPTNGKAAAASSKPAP
;
A
#
# COMPACT_ATOMS: atom_id res chain seq x y z
N MET A 1 39.34 -11.55 16.09
CA MET A 1 38.67 -10.54 15.22
C MET A 1 37.48 -11.23 14.62
N ALA A 2 36.29 -10.98 15.20
CA ALA A 2 35.05 -11.63 14.76
C ALA A 2 34.41 -10.76 13.69
N GLY A 3 34.24 -11.33 12.50
CA GLY A 3 33.54 -10.70 11.38
C GLY A 3 32.07 -10.48 11.72
N ARG A 4 31.61 -9.25 11.61
CA ARG A 4 30.18 -8.92 11.64
C ARG A 4 29.54 -9.46 10.35
N GLU A 5 28.72 -10.47 10.50
CA GLU A 5 27.79 -10.87 9.44
C GLU A 5 26.86 -9.71 9.13
N SER A 6 26.89 -9.26 7.90
CA SER A 6 26.00 -8.23 7.37
C SER A 6 24.58 -8.81 7.31
N ASN A 7 23.73 -8.45 8.26
CA ASN A 7 22.30 -8.69 8.20
C ASN A 7 21.75 -8.19 6.87
N GLY A 8 21.11 -9.10 6.15
CA GLY A 8 20.57 -8.99 4.82
C GLY A 8 19.99 -7.62 4.45
N ALA A 9 20.85 -6.76 3.95
CA ALA A 9 20.42 -5.57 3.26
C ALA A 9 19.71 -6.03 1.98
N TRP A 10 18.42 -5.74 1.88
CA TRP A 10 17.67 -5.87 0.63
C TRP A 10 18.46 -5.15 -0.47
N PRO A 11 18.63 -5.77 -1.66
CA PRO A 11 19.36 -5.15 -2.74
C PRO A 11 18.78 -3.76 -3.03
N LEU A 12 19.68 -2.79 -3.18
CA LEU A 12 19.32 -1.41 -3.53
C LEU A 12 18.49 -1.45 -4.82
N HIS A 13 17.22 -1.08 -4.70
CA HIS A 13 16.35 -0.98 -5.86
C HIS A 13 16.75 0.26 -6.64
N GLN A 14 17.12 0.08 -7.88
CA GLN A 14 17.32 1.19 -8.81
C GLN A 14 15.95 1.65 -9.29
N TYR A 15 15.63 2.92 -9.07
CA TYR A 15 14.50 3.58 -9.69
C TYR A 15 14.98 4.22 -10.99
N SER A 16 14.29 3.96 -12.08
CA SER A 16 14.48 4.70 -13.32
C SER A 16 13.19 5.40 -13.68
N VAL A 17 13.29 6.68 -13.99
CA VAL A 17 12.19 7.45 -14.60
C VAL A 17 12.17 7.07 -16.06
N VAL A 18 11.04 6.54 -16.53
CA VAL A 18 10.79 6.34 -17.95
C VAL A 18 9.84 7.45 -18.42
N ASP A 19 10.15 8.07 -19.54
CA ASP A 19 9.36 9.13 -20.16
C ASP A 19 7.89 8.73 -20.26
N GLY A 20 7.00 9.58 -19.73
CA GLY A 20 5.56 9.35 -19.76
C GLY A 20 4.88 9.21 -18.39
N GLY A 21 5.61 9.41 -17.27
CA GLY A 21 5.04 9.37 -15.92
C GLY A 21 5.03 7.98 -15.28
N ASP A 22 5.50 6.97 -15.97
CA ASP A 22 5.68 5.63 -15.42
C ASP A 22 7.01 5.51 -14.68
N ILE A 23 7.03 5.89 -13.42
CA ILE A 23 8.14 5.50 -12.54
C ILE A 23 8.00 4.02 -12.28
N VAL A 24 8.99 3.29 -12.71
CA VAL A 24 9.01 1.85 -12.56
C VAL A 24 10.06 1.49 -11.52
N GLY A 25 9.60 0.98 -10.40
CA GLY A 25 10.47 0.26 -9.48
C GLY A 25 10.94 -1.02 -10.17
N ILE A 26 12.25 -1.22 -10.24
CA ILE A 26 12.81 -2.46 -10.78
C ILE A 26 13.19 -3.34 -9.59
N MET A 27 12.57 -4.48 -9.48
CA MET A 27 12.87 -5.48 -8.48
C MET A 27 13.39 -6.74 -9.16
N GLN A 28 14.51 -7.27 -8.69
CA GLN A 28 15.00 -8.57 -9.17
C GLN A 28 14.33 -9.70 -8.39
N ARG A 29 13.67 -10.62 -9.07
CA ARG A 29 13.11 -11.83 -8.51
C ARG A 29 13.48 -13.03 -9.38
N ASN A 30 14.05 -14.07 -8.77
CA ASN A 30 14.46 -15.30 -9.47
C ASN A 30 15.33 -15.04 -10.72
N GLY A 31 16.16 -14.00 -10.71
CA GLY A 31 16.98 -13.59 -11.84
C GLY A 31 16.27 -12.71 -12.87
N GLU A 32 14.99 -12.49 -12.73
CA GLU A 32 14.21 -11.63 -13.63
C GLU A 32 14.00 -10.22 -13.08
N MET A 33 13.98 -9.25 -13.98
CA MET A 33 13.70 -7.84 -13.65
C MET A 33 12.19 -7.62 -13.70
N VAL A 34 11.59 -7.39 -12.54
CA VAL A 34 10.17 -7.10 -12.42
C VAL A 34 9.96 -5.58 -12.38
N ARG A 35 9.14 -5.09 -13.29
CA ARG A 35 8.70 -3.69 -13.31
C ARG A 35 7.47 -3.51 -12.42
N ILE A 36 7.51 -2.52 -11.53
CA ILE A 36 6.38 -2.21 -10.65
C ILE A 36 5.97 -0.77 -10.93
N PRO A 37 4.70 -0.48 -11.29
CA PRO A 37 4.23 0.88 -11.47
C PRO A 37 4.51 1.76 -10.24
N ALA A 38 4.80 3.04 -10.44
CA ALA A 38 5.00 3.98 -9.33
C ALA A 38 3.77 4.01 -8.43
N TRP A 39 2.60 4.03 -9.05
CA TRP A 39 1.31 3.90 -8.37
C TRP A 39 0.30 3.15 -9.24
N THR A 40 -0.76 2.71 -8.61
CA THR A 40 -1.86 1.99 -9.26
C THR A 40 -3.17 2.43 -8.61
N VAL A 41 -4.16 2.77 -9.42
CA VAL A 41 -5.53 3.00 -8.93
C VAL A 41 -6.13 1.64 -8.58
N ILE A 42 -6.52 1.47 -7.33
CA ILE A 42 -7.06 0.21 -6.82
C ILE A 42 -8.60 0.22 -6.83
N GLY A 43 -9.18 1.38 -6.71
CA GLY A 43 -10.63 1.59 -6.71
C GLY A 43 -10.97 3.06 -6.65
N ASP A 44 -12.25 3.38 -6.49
CA ASP A 44 -12.73 4.74 -6.40
C ASP A 44 -11.98 5.51 -5.30
N HIS A 45 -11.30 6.58 -5.68
CA HIS A 45 -10.54 7.44 -4.76
C HIS A 45 -9.44 6.73 -3.95
N LEU A 46 -8.92 5.58 -4.42
CA LEU A 46 -7.90 4.81 -3.74
C LEU A 46 -6.72 4.48 -4.66
N ILE A 47 -5.56 4.96 -4.30
CA ILE A 47 -4.29 4.76 -5.02
C ILE A 47 -3.28 4.08 -4.10
N LEU A 48 -2.67 3.00 -4.57
CA LEU A 48 -1.59 2.28 -3.90
C LEU A 48 -0.29 2.49 -4.64
N GLY A 49 0.79 2.86 -3.95
CA GLY A 49 2.04 3.12 -4.64
C GLY A 49 3.32 2.97 -3.86
N ALA A 50 4.39 3.24 -4.59
CA ALA A 50 5.73 3.39 -4.07
C ALA A 50 5.95 4.82 -3.55
N HIS A 51 7.08 5.04 -2.87
CA HIS A 51 7.50 6.37 -2.44
C HIS A 51 7.57 7.32 -3.66
N PRO A 52 6.88 8.45 -3.64
CA PRO A 52 6.88 9.40 -4.75
C PRO A 52 8.21 10.17 -4.76
N ALA A 53 9.21 9.65 -5.51
CA ALA A 53 10.52 10.30 -5.58
C ALA A 53 10.42 11.68 -6.25
N ASP A 54 9.93 11.71 -7.49
CA ASP A 54 9.86 12.94 -8.30
C ASP A 54 8.45 13.20 -8.87
N THR A 55 7.56 12.21 -8.82
CA THR A 55 6.22 12.34 -9.38
C THR A 55 5.17 11.74 -8.42
N MET A 56 4.17 12.54 -8.14
CA MET A 56 3.03 12.15 -7.33
C MET A 56 1.83 11.81 -8.25
N PRO A 57 0.96 10.87 -7.86
CA PRO A 57 -0.28 10.67 -8.59
C PRO A 57 -1.06 11.99 -8.71
N PRO A 58 -1.71 12.25 -9.84
CA PRO A 58 -2.49 13.45 -10.03
C PRO A 58 -3.74 13.46 -9.11
N ASN A 59 -4.20 14.65 -8.76
CA ASN A 59 -5.47 14.88 -8.03
C ASN A 59 -5.56 14.16 -6.67
N VAL A 60 -4.43 14.00 -5.98
CA VAL A 60 -4.41 13.47 -4.61
C VAL A 60 -4.84 14.55 -3.63
N ASP A 61 -5.80 14.23 -2.76
CA ASP A 61 -6.26 15.08 -1.65
C ASP A 61 -5.61 14.69 -0.32
N ALA A 62 -5.25 13.41 -0.16
CA ALA A 62 -4.63 12.90 1.06
C ALA A 62 -3.56 11.84 0.76
N ILE A 63 -2.51 11.86 1.55
CA ILE A 63 -1.41 10.89 1.49
C ILE A 63 -1.30 10.16 2.82
N ALA A 64 -1.25 8.84 2.76
CA ALA A 64 -0.87 8.00 3.87
C ALA A 64 0.52 7.38 3.60
N ASN A 65 1.54 7.97 4.21
CA ASN A 65 2.91 7.45 4.15
C ASN A 65 3.14 6.47 5.30
N VAL A 66 3.31 5.20 4.98
CA VAL A 66 3.63 4.15 5.94
C VAL A 66 5.10 3.71 5.89
N ASP A 67 5.93 4.48 5.19
CA ASP A 67 7.40 4.29 5.17
C ASP A 67 8.08 5.08 6.29
N SER A 68 9.28 4.64 6.65
CA SER A 68 10.15 5.35 7.59
C SER A 68 10.77 6.62 6.98
N PHE A 69 10.79 6.73 5.67
CA PHE A 69 11.34 7.89 4.94
C PHE A 69 10.26 8.95 4.74
N ARG A 70 10.59 10.22 5.07
CA ARG A 70 9.67 11.36 5.07
C ARG A 70 9.97 12.40 4.01
N PHE A 71 11.06 12.26 3.29
CA PHE A 71 11.67 13.37 2.57
C PHE A 71 11.15 13.46 1.14
N TYR A 72 10.05 14.16 0.99
CA TYR A 72 9.58 14.73 -0.26
C TYR A 72 8.62 15.88 0.05
N ASP A 73 8.48 16.80 -0.88
CA ASP A 73 7.60 17.95 -0.72
C ASP A 73 6.14 17.52 -0.91
N VAL A 74 5.32 17.77 0.11
CA VAL A 74 3.87 17.56 0.05
C VAL A 74 3.22 18.92 -0.18
N PRO A 75 2.37 19.08 -1.21
CA PRO A 75 1.67 20.34 -1.42
C PRO A 75 0.78 20.72 -0.22
N ASP A 76 0.77 22.00 0.16
CA ASP A 76 0.04 22.52 1.34
C ASP A 76 -1.46 22.12 1.39
N ARG A 77 -2.07 21.93 0.22
CA ARG A 77 -3.48 21.52 0.12
C ARG A 77 -3.73 20.04 0.36
N VAL A 78 -2.68 19.23 0.48
CA VAL A 78 -2.76 17.77 0.62
C VAL A 78 -2.65 17.40 2.08
N LEU A 79 -3.64 16.65 2.58
CA LEU A 79 -3.60 16.11 3.94
C LEU A 79 -2.52 15.02 4.01
N TYR A 80 -1.62 15.12 4.97
CA TYR A 80 -0.52 14.17 5.11
C TYR A 80 -0.60 13.41 6.43
N LEU A 81 -0.83 12.09 6.32
CA LEU A 81 -0.77 11.14 7.42
C LEU A 81 0.55 10.36 7.34
N HIS A 82 1.35 10.41 8.39
CA HIS A 82 2.56 9.60 8.51
C HIS A 82 2.41 8.58 9.64
N PHE A 83 2.25 7.35 9.28
CA PHE A 83 2.11 6.21 10.18
C PHE A 83 3.14 5.13 9.83
N ALA A 84 4.41 5.38 10.21
CA ALA A 84 5.52 4.54 9.81
C ALA A 84 5.61 3.24 10.61
N TYR A 85 5.79 2.14 9.92
CA TYR A 85 6.10 0.83 10.51
C TYR A 85 7.05 0.01 9.65
N ARG A 86 7.65 -0.99 10.26
CA ARG A 86 8.65 -1.83 9.59
C ARG A 86 7.98 -2.88 8.70
N ASP A 87 8.61 -3.18 7.57
CA ASP A 87 8.31 -4.37 6.78
C ASP A 87 9.03 -5.57 7.42
N ALA A 88 8.40 -6.15 8.41
CA ALA A 88 8.98 -7.21 9.25
C ALA A 88 7.93 -8.29 9.56
N ASN A 89 8.37 -9.38 10.21
CA ASN A 89 7.49 -10.48 10.61
C ASN A 89 6.72 -10.18 11.90
N VAL A 90 6.29 -8.93 12.05
CA VAL A 90 5.49 -8.46 13.19
C VAL A 90 4.40 -7.52 12.67
N ILE A 91 3.21 -7.61 13.23
CA ILE A 91 2.11 -6.70 12.92
C ILE A 91 2.31 -5.43 13.73
N PRO A 92 2.17 -4.23 13.14
CA PRO A 92 2.04 -2.98 13.88
C PRO A 92 0.85 -3.03 14.84
N ASP A 93 0.72 -2.05 15.71
CA ASP A 93 -0.45 -1.98 16.57
C ASP A 93 -1.75 -2.08 15.76
N ALA A 94 -2.56 -3.09 16.08
CA ALA A 94 -3.78 -3.39 15.32
C ALA A 94 -4.83 -2.27 15.45
N THR A 95 -4.86 -1.58 16.59
CA THR A 95 -5.77 -0.46 16.83
C THR A 95 -5.40 0.71 15.94
N ASP A 96 -4.12 1.05 15.88
CA ASP A 96 -3.61 2.15 15.05
C ASP A 96 -3.83 1.87 13.56
N LEU A 97 -3.60 0.62 13.11
CA LEU A 97 -3.89 0.21 11.74
C LEU A 97 -5.37 0.40 11.38
N ARG A 98 -6.27 0.01 12.30
CA ARG A 98 -7.71 0.14 12.12
C ARG A 98 -8.17 1.59 12.11
N LEU A 99 -7.66 2.40 13.03
CA LEU A 99 -7.94 3.83 13.06
C LEU A 99 -7.48 4.51 11.78
N ALA A 100 -6.28 4.17 11.29
CA ALA A 100 -5.79 4.70 10.01
C ALA A 100 -6.68 4.28 8.84
N ALA A 101 -7.07 3.00 8.74
CA ALA A 101 -7.93 2.51 7.67
C ALA A 101 -9.31 3.19 7.70
N SER A 102 -9.94 3.28 8.87
CA SER A 102 -11.24 3.96 9.03
C SER A 102 -11.17 5.43 8.64
N PHE A 103 -10.16 6.15 9.09
CA PHE A 103 -9.95 7.55 8.72
C PHE A 103 -9.80 7.74 7.20
N LEU A 104 -9.03 6.87 6.54
CA LEU A 104 -8.87 6.92 5.09
C LEU A 104 -10.17 6.61 4.35
N ASN A 105 -11.00 5.71 4.87
CA ASN A 105 -12.33 5.45 4.32
C ASN A 105 -13.28 6.63 4.50
N ASP A 106 -13.22 7.34 5.62
CA ASP A 106 -14.02 8.56 5.82
C ASP A 106 -13.65 9.65 4.80
N LEU A 107 -12.35 9.82 4.52
CA LEU A 107 -11.90 10.73 3.47
C LEU A 107 -12.42 10.32 2.08
N ARG A 108 -12.36 9.04 1.74
CA ARG A 108 -12.87 8.52 0.47
C ARG A 108 -14.38 8.66 0.35
N ALA A 109 -15.12 8.41 1.42
CA ALA A 109 -16.56 8.63 1.48
C ALA A 109 -16.94 10.10 1.27
N ALA A 110 -16.05 11.03 1.64
CA ALA A 110 -16.18 12.46 1.36
C ALA A 110 -15.70 12.85 -0.06
N GLY A 111 -15.41 11.88 -0.94
CA GLY A 111 -14.96 12.11 -2.33
C GLY A 111 -13.50 12.52 -2.46
N LYS A 112 -12.68 12.30 -1.42
CA LYS A 112 -11.25 12.62 -1.41
C LYS A 112 -10.42 11.48 -1.97
N THR A 113 -9.51 11.77 -2.89
CA THR A 113 -8.57 10.80 -3.42
C THR A 113 -7.40 10.59 -2.46
N VAL A 114 -7.26 9.35 -2.00
CA VAL A 114 -6.25 8.91 -1.04
C VAL A 114 -5.14 8.14 -1.74
N PHE A 115 -3.90 8.53 -1.50
CA PHE A 115 -2.70 7.82 -1.94
C PHE A 115 -2.00 7.16 -0.75
N ILE A 116 -1.99 5.84 -0.72
CA ILE A 116 -1.31 5.05 0.30
C ILE A 116 0.00 4.52 -0.26
N HIS A 117 1.12 4.86 0.35
CA HIS A 117 2.41 4.41 -0.14
C HIS A 117 3.36 3.97 0.97
N CYS A 118 4.30 3.14 0.58
CA CYS A 118 5.52 2.82 1.33
C CYS A 118 6.70 2.91 0.36
N ARG A 119 7.82 2.25 0.64
CA ARG A 119 8.99 2.31 -0.23
C ARG A 119 8.72 1.76 -1.64
N LEU A 120 8.11 0.58 -1.76
CA LEU A 120 7.82 -0.10 -3.04
C LEU A 120 6.33 -0.23 -3.36
N GLY A 121 5.48 0.03 -2.39
CA GLY A 121 4.05 -0.18 -2.58
C GLY A 121 3.64 -1.65 -2.68
N LEU A 122 4.35 -2.56 -2.00
CA LEU A 122 4.08 -4.01 -2.09
C LEU A 122 3.62 -4.64 -0.77
N ASN A 123 4.20 -4.26 0.37
CA ASN A 123 3.90 -4.92 1.65
C ASN A 123 3.19 -3.98 2.62
N ARG A 124 3.90 -2.99 3.16
CA ARG A 124 3.36 -2.08 4.18
C ARG A 124 2.13 -1.31 3.72
N SER A 125 2.23 -0.59 2.62
CA SER A 125 1.09 0.13 2.05
C SER A 125 -0.03 -0.80 1.62
N ALA A 126 0.29 -2.00 1.12
CA ALA A 126 -0.72 -3.01 0.77
C ALA A 126 -1.44 -3.57 2.00
N LEU A 127 -0.78 -3.70 3.16
CA LEU A 127 -1.45 -4.04 4.41
C LEU A 127 -2.53 -3.01 4.76
N LEU A 128 -2.19 -1.72 4.75
CA LEU A 128 -3.16 -0.66 5.05
C LEU A 128 -4.25 -0.55 3.98
N THR A 129 -3.90 -0.66 2.69
CA THR A 129 -4.87 -0.68 1.59
C THR A 129 -5.82 -1.86 1.70
N GLY A 130 -5.33 -3.05 2.08
CA GLY A 130 -6.15 -4.22 2.31
C GLY A 130 -7.19 -4.01 3.42
N LEU A 131 -6.79 -3.37 4.52
CA LEU A 131 -7.72 -3.01 5.60
C LEU A 131 -8.77 -2.00 5.15
N VAL A 132 -8.37 -0.98 4.36
CA VAL A 132 -9.31 -0.01 3.76
C VAL A 132 -10.37 -0.73 2.93
N LEU A 133 -9.98 -1.69 2.08
CA LEU A 133 -10.92 -2.47 1.27
C LEU A 133 -11.81 -3.39 2.11
N ILE A 134 -11.25 -4.02 3.15
CA ILE A 134 -12.03 -4.88 4.07
C ILE A 134 -13.09 -4.07 4.81
N ASP A 135 -12.75 -2.86 5.27
CA ASP A 135 -13.70 -1.96 5.94
C ASP A 135 -14.80 -1.45 4.98
N GLU A 136 -14.54 -1.39 3.66
CA GLU A 136 -15.57 -1.16 2.63
C GLU A 136 -16.49 -2.36 2.38
N GLY A 137 -16.14 -3.54 2.92
CA GLY A 137 -16.94 -4.76 2.81
C GLY A 137 -16.39 -5.81 1.84
N TYR A 138 -15.19 -5.62 1.28
CA TYR A 138 -14.53 -6.69 0.52
C TYR A 138 -14.09 -7.81 1.47
N ARG A 139 -14.19 -9.07 1.00
CA ARG A 139 -13.53 -10.16 1.71
C ARG A 139 -12.02 -9.99 1.61
N ALA A 140 -11.29 -10.33 2.65
CA ALA A 140 -9.82 -10.20 2.68
C ALA A 140 -9.13 -10.84 1.46
N LYS A 141 -9.60 -12.03 1.06
CA LYS A 141 -9.08 -12.72 -0.12
C LYS A 141 -9.27 -11.91 -1.40
N ASP A 142 -10.46 -11.32 -1.59
CA ASP A 142 -10.79 -10.54 -2.78
C ASP A 142 -9.96 -9.23 -2.81
N ALA A 143 -9.79 -8.57 -1.66
CA ALA A 143 -8.95 -7.38 -1.54
C ALA A 143 -7.49 -7.66 -1.93
N ILE A 144 -6.94 -8.80 -1.49
CA ILE A 144 -5.59 -9.24 -1.86
C ILE A 144 -5.49 -9.52 -3.36
N GLU A 145 -6.47 -10.22 -3.93
CA GLU A 145 -6.50 -10.55 -5.36
C GLU A 145 -6.61 -9.29 -6.23
N ILE A 146 -7.45 -8.32 -5.85
CA ILE A 146 -7.57 -7.02 -6.54
C ILE A 146 -6.20 -6.33 -6.59
N MET A 147 -5.54 -6.19 -5.45
CA MET A 147 -4.22 -5.54 -5.39
C MET A 147 -3.17 -6.30 -6.21
N ARG A 148 -3.18 -7.62 -6.20
CA ARG A 148 -2.25 -8.45 -6.98
C ARG A 148 -2.48 -8.34 -8.48
N ASN A 149 -3.72 -8.37 -8.91
CA ASN A 149 -4.09 -8.29 -10.32
C ASN A 149 -3.82 -6.90 -10.91
N LEU A 150 -4.11 -5.83 -10.16
CA LEU A 150 -3.99 -4.48 -10.66
C LEU A 150 -2.55 -3.95 -10.59
N ARG A 151 -1.81 -4.30 -9.53
CA ARG A 151 -0.49 -3.72 -9.29
C ARG A 151 0.67 -4.67 -9.56
N SER A 152 0.71 -5.80 -8.90
CA SER A 152 1.80 -6.76 -9.03
C SER A 152 1.47 -8.05 -8.29
N PRO A 153 1.80 -9.23 -8.83
CA PRO A 153 1.65 -10.51 -8.14
C PRO A 153 2.47 -10.60 -6.85
N TYR A 154 3.46 -9.72 -6.67
CA TYR A 154 4.32 -9.65 -5.48
C TYR A 154 3.74 -8.82 -4.34
N VAL A 155 2.52 -8.30 -4.48
CA VAL A 155 1.81 -7.62 -3.38
C VAL A 155 1.60 -8.59 -2.23
N LEU A 156 1.95 -8.15 -1.00
CA LEU A 156 1.89 -8.96 0.22
C LEU A 156 2.77 -10.22 0.17
N GLU A 157 4.00 -10.09 -0.34
CA GLU A 157 5.04 -11.13 -0.16
C GLU A 157 5.36 -11.32 1.33
N ASN A 158 5.21 -10.30 2.16
CA ASN A 158 5.27 -10.43 3.61
C ASN A 158 4.11 -11.30 4.11
N LYS A 159 4.41 -12.56 4.39
CA LYS A 159 3.40 -13.57 4.79
C LYS A 159 2.76 -13.28 6.15
N THR A 160 3.39 -12.47 6.98
CA THR A 160 2.80 -12.02 8.25
C THR A 160 1.67 -11.02 7.98
N PHE A 161 1.87 -10.09 7.05
CA PHE A 161 0.84 -9.13 6.65
C PHE A 161 -0.31 -9.79 5.90
N GLU A 162 0.01 -10.71 4.97
CA GLU A 162 -1.02 -11.48 4.26
C GLU A 162 -1.90 -12.28 5.23
N ARG A 163 -1.28 -13.03 6.16
CA ARG A 163 -2.02 -13.81 7.16
C ARG A 163 -2.86 -12.94 8.08
N TYR A 164 -2.35 -11.77 8.46
CA TYR A 164 -3.12 -10.83 9.27
C TYR A 164 -4.40 -10.40 8.56
N LEU A 165 -4.33 -9.97 7.30
CA LEU A 165 -5.51 -9.62 6.52
C LEU A 165 -6.48 -10.79 6.39
N LEU A 166 -5.99 -12.01 6.11
CA LEU A 166 -6.83 -13.20 5.96
C LEU A 166 -7.50 -13.64 7.27
N SER A 167 -6.89 -13.34 8.43
CA SER A 167 -7.48 -13.63 9.75
C SER A 167 -8.44 -12.53 10.22
N ASP A 168 -8.47 -11.42 9.50
CA ASP A 168 -9.24 -10.25 9.86
C ASP A 168 -10.71 -10.46 9.46
N THR A 169 -11.56 -10.61 10.45
CA THR A 169 -13.00 -10.68 10.25
C THR A 169 -13.57 -9.27 10.37
N PRO A 170 -14.39 -8.80 9.43
CA PRO A 170 -15.01 -7.47 9.53
C PRO A 170 -15.74 -7.31 10.87
N THR A 171 -15.31 -6.35 11.67
CA THR A 171 -15.88 -6.12 13.02
C THR A 171 -17.21 -5.37 13.00
N ASN A 172 -17.68 -4.93 11.82
CA ASN A 172 -18.89 -4.14 11.70
C ASN A 172 -19.91 -4.76 10.75
N GLY A 173 -21.17 -4.81 11.20
CA GLY A 173 -22.34 -5.35 10.52
C GLY A 173 -22.75 -4.72 9.16
N LYS A 174 -21.80 -4.24 8.36
CA LYS A 174 -21.98 -3.84 6.96
C LYS A 174 -21.85 -4.99 5.96
N ALA A 175 -21.61 -6.22 6.43
CA ALA A 175 -21.33 -7.38 5.59
C ALA A 175 -22.49 -7.85 4.69
N ALA A 176 -23.66 -7.23 4.72
CA ALA A 176 -24.83 -7.68 3.97
C ALA A 176 -25.08 -7.00 2.61
N ALA A 177 -24.36 -5.93 2.27
CA ALA A 177 -24.64 -5.16 1.05
C ALA A 177 -23.66 -5.37 -0.10
N ALA A 178 -22.53 -6.04 0.12
CA ALA A 178 -21.44 -6.13 -0.86
C ALA A 178 -21.54 -7.32 -1.84
N SER A 179 -22.57 -8.17 -1.76
CA SER A 179 -22.70 -9.33 -2.65
C SER A 179 -23.12 -9.00 -4.08
N SER A 180 -23.29 -7.74 -4.45
CA SER A 180 -23.79 -7.31 -5.75
C SER A 180 -22.95 -6.27 -6.48
N LYS A 181 -21.74 -5.92 -6.01
CA LYS A 181 -20.89 -4.98 -6.75
C LYS A 181 -19.99 -5.76 -7.71
N PRO A 182 -20.10 -5.58 -9.03
CA PRO A 182 -19.18 -6.21 -9.99
C PRO A 182 -17.77 -5.63 -9.80
N ALA A 183 -16.76 -6.45 -10.10
CA ALA A 183 -15.37 -6.01 -10.16
C ALA A 183 -15.23 -4.89 -11.19
N PRO A 184 -14.30 -3.92 -10.98
CA PRO A 184 -14.04 -2.83 -11.90
C PRO A 184 -13.55 -3.31 -13.27
#